data_872ae56550ac8dd218650ae632cd98ca
#
_entry.id   872ae56550ac8dd218650ae632cd98ca
#
_cell.length_a   1.000
_cell.length_b   1.000
_cell.length_c   1.000
_cell.angle_alpha   90.00
_cell.angle_beta   90.00
_cell.angle_gamma   90.00
#
_symmetry.space_group_name_H-M   'P 1'
#
loop_
_entity.id
_entity.type
_entity.pdbx_description
1 polymer ?
#
loop_
_entity_poly.entity_id
_entity_poly.type
_entity_poly.pdbx_seq_one_letter_code
_entity_poly.pdbx_strand_id
1 'polypeptide(L)'
;MTSRFLQGLRAVALTLAAVVGITASVAGTAQAQTSRLDEIVKRDKLIVATFATAPPFCFTDENGKLVGFDIDIARLIAKSLLGDENKVEFQTVTSEGRWPAVNSGRADIGLASTTVYPDRALRVAFSRPYIDSSISILVRQDAKVNNLAELNNAKFTLANLSNPQMADRAKRFLPNTKVLTFDTPSAMFAAVKSGQAQAMQMDTPVLNWYAANNKELKVLPENLAAIQGNAIFMKPGDFGLWLWVDTMVQEMTAGSRYNEYSEIYRKWFGRNPPPQRAYSN
;
A
#
# COMPACT_ATOMS: atom_id res chain seq x y z
N MET A 1 51.49 -14.63 63.58
CA MET A 1 51.31 -13.69 62.38
C MET A 1 50.73 -14.37 61.14
N THR A 2 50.47 -15.65 61.12
CA THR A 2 50.10 -16.46 59.94
C THR A 2 48.54 -16.65 59.71
N SER A 3 47.71 -16.34 60.72
CA SER A 3 46.29 -16.62 60.63
C SER A 3 45.46 -15.51 59.87
N ARG A 4 45.89 -14.25 59.90
CA ARG A 4 45.20 -13.14 59.21
C ARG A 4 45.43 -13.06 57.72
N PHE A 5 46.56 -13.64 57.23
CA PHE A 5 46.88 -13.65 55.80
C PHE A 5 46.03 -14.67 55.01
N LEU A 6 45.67 -15.78 55.62
CA LEU A 6 44.84 -16.82 54.99
C LEU A 6 43.33 -16.46 54.92
N GLN A 7 42.83 -15.57 55.81
CA GLN A 7 41.48 -15.09 55.76
C GLN A 7 41.27 -14.04 54.65
N GLY A 8 42.28 -13.23 54.32
CA GLY A 8 42.24 -12.26 53.24
C GLY A 8 42.17 -12.90 51.83
N LEU A 9 42.92 -14.01 51.65
CA LEU A 9 42.92 -14.73 50.35
C LEU A 9 41.62 -15.47 50.06
N ARG A 10 40.92 -15.95 51.12
CA ARG A 10 39.58 -16.59 50.94
C ARG A 10 38.47 -15.61 50.61
N ALA A 11 38.54 -14.38 51.13
CA ALA A 11 37.57 -13.33 50.82
C ALA A 11 37.70 -12.77 49.37
N VAL A 12 38.94 -12.67 48.86
CA VAL A 12 39.20 -12.23 47.49
C VAL A 12 38.81 -13.32 46.47
N ALA A 13 39.03 -14.59 46.78
CA ALA A 13 38.62 -15.71 45.90
C ALA A 13 37.08 -15.85 45.79
N LEU A 14 36.34 -15.57 46.86
CA LEU A 14 34.87 -15.58 46.85
C LEU A 14 34.25 -14.40 46.12
N THR A 15 34.86 -13.25 46.13
CA THR A 15 34.38 -12.08 45.38
C THR A 15 34.66 -12.16 43.88
N LEU A 16 35.77 -12.78 43.47
CA LEU A 16 36.02 -13.01 42.04
C LEU A 16 35.08 -14.07 41.44
N ALA A 17 34.74 -15.13 42.20
CA ALA A 17 33.78 -16.14 41.74
C ALA A 17 32.33 -15.59 41.56
N ALA A 18 31.94 -14.64 42.39
CA ALA A 18 30.61 -14.00 42.28
C ALA A 18 30.49 -13.03 41.08
N VAL A 19 31.57 -12.37 40.68
CA VAL A 19 31.60 -11.44 39.53
C VAL A 19 31.60 -12.22 38.20
N VAL A 20 32.23 -13.38 38.10
CA VAL A 20 32.22 -14.24 36.92
C VAL A 20 30.87 -14.92 36.73
N GLY A 21 30.15 -15.22 37.81
CA GLY A 21 28.82 -15.84 37.74
C GLY A 21 27.71 -14.91 37.25
N ILE A 22 27.85 -13.60 37.38
CA ILE A 22 26.81 -12.62 36.97
C ILE A 22 26.92 -12.24 35.49
N THR A 23 28.08 -12.37 34.87
CA THR A 23 28.27 -12.07 33.43
C THR A 23 27.83 -13.19 32.50
N ALA A 24 27.59 -14.40 32.99
CA ALA A 24 27.15 -15.53 32.17
C ALA A 24 25.62 -15.61 31.96
N SER A 25 24.84 -14.78 32.65
CA SER A 25 23.36 -14.87 32.64
C SER A 25 22.66 -13.88 31.71
N VAL A 26 23.38 -13.09 30.89
CA VAL A 26 22.79 -12.11 29.97
C VAL A 26 23.02 -12.48 28.49
N ALA A 27 23.42 -13.72 28.22
CA ALA A 27 23.21 -14.28 26.88
C ALA A 27 21.74 -14.69 26.74
N GLY A 28 20.83 -13.72 26.85
CA GLY A 28 19.48 -13.87 26.34
C GLY A 28 19.61 -14.27 24.88
N THR A 29 19.22 -15.48 24.55
CA THR A 29 19.06 -15.90 23.17
C THR A 29 18.14 -14.87 22.52
N ALA A 30 18.71 -13.92 21.78
CA ALA A 30 17.96 -13.13 20.82
C ALA A 30 17.35 -14.16 19.87
N GLN A 31 16.14 -14.62 20.19
CA GLN A 31 15.38 -15.49 19.33
C GLN A 31 15.14 -14.68 18.07
N ALA A 32 15.88 -14.96 17.01
CA ALA A 32 15.70 -14.30 15.73
C ALA A 32 14.22 -14.44 15.38
N GLN A 33 13.52 -13.32 15.38
CA GLN A 33 12.11 -13.30 15.03
C GLN A 33 12.02 -13.86 13.60
N THR A 34 11.33 -14.99 13.43
CA THR A 34 11.14 -15.63 12.13
C THR A 34 10.55 -14.58 11.17
N SER A 35 11.24 -14.35 10.07
CA SER A 35 10.75 -13.40 9.07
C SER A 35 9.44 -13.90 8.48
N ARG A 36 8.53 -13.00 8.21
CA ARG A 36 7.30 -13.30 7.48
C ARG A 36 7.59 -13.90 6.09
N LEU A 37 8.73 -13.52 5.50
CA LEU A 37 9.21 -14.12 4.25
C LEU A 37 9.39 -15.64 4.39
N ASP A 38 10.03 -16.12 5.48
CA ASP A 38 10.21 -17.54 5.75
C ASP A 38 8.86 -18.25 5.94
N GLU A 39 7.90 -17.60 6.61
CA GLU A 39 6.56 -18.14 6.78
C GLU A 39 5.81 -18.28 5.45
N ILE A 40 5.94 -17.31 4.54
CA ILE A 40 5.35 -17.35 3.19
C ILE A 40 5.93 -18.54 2.41
N VAL A 41 7.25 -18.66 2.39
CA VAL A 41 7.94 -19.78 1.70
C VAL A 41 7.54 -21.14 2.29
N LYS A 42 7.53 -21.26 3.63
CA LYS A 42 7.13 -22.49 4.31
C LYS A 42 5.67 -22.85 4.07
N ARG A 43 4.77 -21.88 4.03
CA ARG A 43 3.33 -22.07 3.75
C ARG A 43 3.07 -22.33 2.27
N ASP A 44 4.03 -22.01 1.40
CA ASP A 44 3.95 -22.10 -0.06
C ASP A 44 2.78 -21.27 -0.64
N LYS A 45 2.48 -20.14 -0.03
CA LYS A 45 1.40 -19.22 -0.43
C LYS A 45 1.62 -17.80 0.06
N LEU A 46 1.42 -16.81 -0.82
CA LEU A 46 1.39 -15.38 -0.51
C LEU A 46 -0.04 -14.94 -0.22
N ILE A 47 -0.28 -14.22 0.88
CA ILE A 47 -1.59 -13.64 1.22
C ILE A 47 -1.52 -12.12 1.05
N VAL A 48 -2.41 -11.57 0.21
CA VAL A 48 -2.40 -10.16 -0.21
C VAL A 48 -3.68 -9.45 0.20
N ALA A 49 -3.58 -8.39 0.98
CA ALA A 49 -4.68 -7.47 1.25
C ALA A 49 -4.88 -6.55 0.04
N THR A 50 -6.10 -6.50 -0.52
CA THR A 50 -6.40 -5.71 -1.71
C THR A 50 -7.84 -5.18 -1.69
N PHE A 51 -8.16 -4.19 -2.54
CA PHE A 51 -9.54 -3.82 -2.81
C PHE A 51 -10.18 -4.79 -3.82
N ALA A 52 -11.51 -4.75 -3.89
CA ALA A 52 -12.28 -5.44 -4.93
C ALA A 52 -13.13 -4.46 -5.77
N THR A 53 -12.86 -3.14 -5.68
CA THR A 53 -13.78 -2.10 -6.18
C THR A 53 -13.06 -0.87 -6.76
N ALA A 54 -11.77 -0.99 -7.09
CA ALA A 54 -10.94 0.09 -7.60
C ALA A 54 -10.33 -0.25 -8.98
N PRO A 55 -11.14 -0.33 -10.06
CA PRO A 55 -10.63 -0.55 -11.41
C PRO A 55 -9.75 0.63 -11.87
N PRO A 56 -8.71 0.41 -12.68
CA PRO A 56 -8.24 -0.88 -13.22
C PRO A 56 -7.24 -1.60 -12.29
N PHE A 57 -7.02 -1.12 -11.04
CA PHE A 57 -6.02 -1.71 -10.13
C PHE A 57 -6.48 -3.03 -9.53
N CYS A 58 -7.63 -3.06 -8.88
CA CYS A 58 -8.15 -4.23 -8.18
C CYS A 58 -9.68 -4.16 -8.08
N PHE A 59 -10.38 -5.05 -8.77
CA PHE A 59 -11.84 -5.04 -8.84
C PHE A 59 -12.39 -6.42 -9.19
N THR A 60 -13.68 -6.62 -8.92
CA THR A 60 -14.39 -7.83 -9.33
C THR A 60 -14.99 -7.59 -10.73
N ASP A 61 -14.67 -8.47 -11.67
CA ASP A 61 -15.22 -8.43 -13.03
C ASP A 61 -16.67 -8.95 -13.11
N GLU A 62 -17.25 -8.95 -14.30
CA GLU A 62 -18.63 -9.39 -14.56
C GLU A 62 -18.86 -10.89 -14.23
N ASN A 63 -17.80 -11.69 -14.18
CA ASN A 63 -17.84 -13.11 -13.84
C ASN A 63 -17.61 -13.35 -12.32
N GLY A 64 -17.52 -12.30 -11.52
CA GLY A 64 -17.25 -12.40 -10.09
C GLY A 64 -15.78 -12.68 -9.76
N LYS A 65 -14.85 -12.60 -10.73
CA LYS A 65 -13.43 -12.86 -10.53
C LYS A 65 -12.71 -11.57 -10.13
N LEU A 66 -11.84 -11.67 -9.13
CA LEU A 66 -10.96 -10.58 -8.74
C LEU A 66 -9.84 -10.42 -9.79
N VAL A 67 -9.78 -9.24 -10.39
CA VAL A 67 -8.86 -8.90 -11.49
C VAL A 67 -8.31 -7.48 -11.31
N GLY A 68 -7.29 -7.11 -12.10
CA GLY A 68 -6.73 -5.76 -12.09
C GLY A 68 -5.21 -5.75 -12.12
N PHE A 69 -4.66 -4.55 -12.28
CA PHE A 69 -3.22 -4.34 -12.33
C PHE A 69 -2.53 -4.84 -11.05
N ASP A 70 -3.02 -4.47 -9.85
CA ASP A 70 -2.47 -4.91 -8.57
C ASP A 70 -2.57 -6.44 -8.39
N ILE A 71 -3.64 -7.05 -8.95
CA ILE A 71 -3.85 -8.50 -8.88
C ILE A 71 -2.81 -9.23 -9.72
N ASP A 72 -2.55 -8.74 -10.96
CA ASP A 72 -1.55 -9.33 -11.84
C ASP A 72 -0.12 -9.09 -11.30
N ILE A 73 0.16 -7.93 -10.68
CA ILE A 73 1.44 -7.68 -9.97
C ILE A 73 1.61 -8.65 -8.79
N ALA A 74 0.57 -8.89 -7.99
CA ALA A 74 0.64 -9.86 -6.89
C ALA A 74 0.91 -11.30 -7.40
N ARG A 75 0.33 -11.68 -8.54
CA ARG A 75 0.61 -12.95 -9.20
C ARG A 75 2.05 -13.04 -9.70
N LEU A 76 2.61 -11.97 -10.27
CA LEU A 76 4.00 -11.91 -10.67
C LEU A 76 4.95 -12.04 -9.46
N ILE A 77 4.61 -11.43 -8.32
CA ILE A 77 5.33 -11.57 -7.05
C ILE A 77 5.30 -13.03 -6.57
N ALA A 78 4.12 -13.66 -6.55
CA ALA A 78 3.98 -15.06 -6.14
C ALA A 78 4.76 -16.00 -7.06
N LYS A 79 4.71 -15.81 -8.38
CA LYS A 79 5.52 -16.54 -9.36
C LYS A 79 7.02 -16.41 -9.09
N SER A 80 7.47 -15.20 -8.74
CA SER A 80 8.89 -14.94 -8.49
C SER A 80 9.38 -15.54 -7.17
N LEU A 81 8.55 -15.55 -6.13
CA LEU A 81 8.90 -16.07 -4.81
C LEU A 81 8.70 -17.59 -4.70
N LEU A 82 7.59 -18.10 -5.25
CA LEU A 82 7.11 -19.47 -5.01
C LEU A 82 7.06 -20.34 -6.28
N GLY A 83 7.50 -19.79 -7.42
CA GLY A 83 7.55 -20.50 -8.69
C GLY A 83 6.21 -20.63 -9.43
N ASP A 84 5.09 -20.19 -8.85
CA ASP A 84 3.75 -20.30 -9.44
C ASP A 84 2.92 -19.06 -9.14
N GLU A 85 2.34 -18.44 -10.17
CA GLU A 85 1.48 -17.26 -10.08
C GLU A 85 0.15 -17.51 -9.35
N ASN A 86 -0.25 -18.79 -9.20
CA ASN A 86 -1.47 -19.18 -8.53
C ASN A 86 -1.28 -19.38 -7.01
N LYS A 87 -0.05 -19.37 -6.53
CA LYS A 87 0.26 -19.46 -5.09
C LYS A 87 0.03 -18.12 -4.37
N VAL A 88 -1.08 -17.48 -4.67
CA VAL A 88 -1.52 -16.22 -4.06
C VAL A 88 -2.99 -16.33 -3.63
N GLU A 89 -3.25 -15.80 -2.45
CA GLU A 89 -4.60 -15.66 -1.88
C GLU A 89 -4.90 -14.17 -1.65
N PHE A 90 -6.09 -13.73 -2.03
CA PHE A 90 -6.48 -12.35 -1.89
C PHE A 90 -7.50 -12.18 -0.76
N GLN A 91 -7.23 -11.24 0.15
CA GLN A 91 -8.15 -10.78 1.17
C GLN A 91 -8.66 -9.39 0.81
N THR A 92 -9.96 -9.29 0.54
CA THR A 92 -10.59 -8.00 0.25
C THR A 92 -10.76 -7.19 1.53
N VAL A 93 -10.41 -5.92 1.47
CA VAL A 93 -10.41 -4.99 2.60
C VAL A 93 -11.02 -3.64 2.23
N THR A 94 -11.45 -2.89 3.22
CA THR A 94 -11.82 -1.47 3.08
C THR A 94 -10.58 -0.57 3.14
N SER A 95 -10.76 0.73 2.87
CA SER A 95 -9.67 1.72 2.89
C SER A 95 -8.88 1.70 4.22
N GLU A 96 -9.56 1.72 5.35
CA GLU A 96 -8.89 1.68 6.65
C GLU A 96 -8.62 0.26 7.15
N GLY A 97 -9.39 -0.73 6.70
CA GLY A 97 -9.22 -2.14 7.06
C GLY A 97 -7.92 -2.79 6.55
N ARG A 98 -7.28 -2.21 5.52
CA ARG A 98 -6.03 -2.73 4.96
C ARG A 98 -4.85 -2.67 5.94
N TRP A 99 -4.78 -1.66 6.80
CA TRP A 99 -3.69 -1.50 7.77
C TRP A 99 -3.67 -2.61 8.84
N PRO A 100 -4.78 -2.87 9.56
CA PRO A 100 -4.81 -3.99 10.50
C PRO A 100 -4.70 -5.35 9.83
N ALA A 101 -5.04 -5.51 8.54
CA ALA A 101 -4.86 -6.78 7.83
C ALA A 101 -3.39 -7.20 7.77
N VAL A 102 -2.47 -6.29 7.42
CA VAL A 102 -1.03 -6.59 7.39
C VAL A 102 -0.40 -6.58 8.78
N ASN A 103 -0.80 -5.64 9.65
CA ASN A 103 -0.21 -5.51 10.99
C ASN A 103 -0.52 -6.71 11.90
N SER A 104 -1.69 -7.32 11.76
CA SER A 104 -2.08 -8.54 12.48
C SER A 104 -1.53 -9.83 11.87
N GLY A 105 -0.93 -9.75 10.67
CA GLY A 105 -0.45 -10.93 9.94
C GLY A 105 -1.55 -11.73 9.25
N ARG A 106 -2.78 -11.21 9.14
CA ARG A 106 -3.83 -11.83 8.29
C ARG A 106 -3.48 -11.77 6.80
N ALA A 107 -2.77 -10.72 6.39
CA ALA A 107 -2.13 -10.63 5.08
C ALA A 107 -0.64 -10.41 5.27
N ASP A 108 0.15 -10.88 4.33
CA ASP A 108 1.61 -10.72 4.33
C ASP A 108 2.00 -9.33 3.82
N ILE A 109 1.39 -8.93 2.72
CA ILE A 109 1.57 -7.64 2.07
C ILE A 109 0.23 -7.06 1.66
N GLY A 110 0.22 -5.77 1.31
CA GLY A 110 -0.93 -5.11 0.73
C GLY A 110 -0.61 -4.49 -0.63
N LEU A 111 -1.47 -4.77 -1.61
CA LEU A 111 -1.55 -4.12 -2.92
C LEU A 111 -2.99 -3.63 -3.11
N ALA A 112 -3.23 -2.34 -2.94
CA ALA A 112 -4.55 -1.75 -2.93
C ALA A 112 -4.50 -0.27 -3.36
N SER A 113 -3.87 0.01 -4.52
CA SER A 113 -3.72 1.38 -5.05
C SER A 113 -3.28 2.36 -3.96
N THR A 114 -2.18 2.04 -3.26
CA THR A 114 -1.82 2.74 -2.02
C THR A 114 -0.69 3.72 -2.21
N THR A 115 -1.03 5.00 -2.21
CA THR A 115 -0.05 6.10 -2.28
C THR A 115 0.80 6.17 -1.02
N VAL A 116 2.10 6.40 -1.19
CA VAL A 116 3.06 6.58 -0.11
C VAL A 116 2.92 7.99 0.49
N TYR A 117 2.66 8.06 1.80
CA TYR A 117 2.66 9.28 2.58
C TYR A 117 3.40 9.09 3.90
N PRO A 118 4.08 10.12 4.44
CA PRO A 118 4.84 10.02 5.69
C PRO A 118 4.00 9.55 6.89
N ASP A 119 2.76 10.01 7.01
CA ASP A 119 1.84 9.61 8.09
C ASP A 119 1.41 8.14 7.98
N ARG A 120 1.30 7.59 6.77
CA ARG A 120 1.07 6.15 6.54
C ARG A 120 2.29 5.32 6.89
N ALA A 121 3.51 5.86 6.66
CA ALA A 121 4.75 5.19 7.02
C ALA A 121 4.95 5.05 8.54
N LEU A 122 4.20 5.77 9.36
CA LEU A 122 4.12 5.54 10.81
C LEU A 122 3.34 4.25 11.16
N ARG A 123 2.55 3.73 10.23
CA ARG A 123 1.65 2.59 10.46
C ARG A 123 2.11 1.31 9.76
N VAL A 124 2.77 1.44 8.60
CA VAL A 124 3.22 0.32 7.75
C VAL A 124 4.57 0.66 7.10
N ALA A 125 5.32 -0.37 6.73
CA ALA A 125 6.49 -0.22 5.86
C ALA A 125 6.06 -0.24 4.40
N PHE A 126 6.69 0.59 3.57
CA PHE A 126 6.46 0.66 2.13
C PHE A 126 7.68 0.19 1.34
N SER A 127 7.45 -0.50 0.23
CA SER A 127 8.46 -0.65 -0.82
C SER A 127 8.66 0.68 -1.56
N ARG A 128 9.63 0.74 -2.47
CA ARG A 128 9.60 1.76 -3.52
C ARG A 128 8.30 1.67 -4.33
N PRO A 129 7.85 2.77 -4.96
CA PRO A 129 6.65 2.75 -5.78
C PRO A 129 6.77 1.81 -6.99
N TYR A 130 5.72 1.05 -7.26
CA TYR A 130 5.61 0.20 -8.45
C TYR A 130 4.86 0.88 -9.61
N ILE A 131 4.13 1.97 -9.33
CA ILE A 131 3.45 2.78 -10.35
C ILE A 131 3.28 4.22 -9.85
N ASP A 132 3.37 5.17 -10.77
CA ASP A 132 3.04 6.57 -10.51
C ASP A 132 1.54 6.82 -10.68
N SER A 133 0.98 7.62 -9.79
CA SER A 133 -0.39 8.08 -9.84
C SER A 133 -0.48 9.56 -9.45
N SER A 134 -1.52 10.23 -9.89
CA SER A 134 -1.94 11.55 -9.39
C SER A 134 -3.36 11.44 -8.85
N ILE A 135 -3.83 12.48 -8.19
CA ILE A 135 -5.21 12.56 -7.70
C ILE A 135 -5.94 13.62 -8.51
N SER A 136 -7.09 13.25 -9.05
CA SER A 136 -7.95 14.12 -9.84
C SER A 136 -9.39 14.11 -9.32
N ILE A 137 -10.26 14.85 -10.00
CA ILE A 137 -11.70 14.87 -9.76
C ILE A 137 -12.42 14.35 -11.00
N LEU A 138 -13.33 13.41 -10.79
CA LEU A 138 -14.34 13.01 -11.78
C LEU A 138 -15.63 13.75 -11.44
N VAL A 139 -16.30 14.28 -12.45
CA VAL A 139 -17.57 14.99 -12.32
C VAL A 139 -18.61 14.43 -13.28
N ARG A 140 -19.89 14.60 -12.93
CA ARG A 140 -21.00 14.42 -13.86
C ARG A 140 -21.00 15.57 -14.88
N GLN A 141 -21.24 15.26 -16.15
CA GLN A 141 -21.29 16.29 -17.21
C GLN A 141 -22.48 17.25 -17.04
N ASP A 142 -23.61 16.76 -16.51
CA ASP A 142 -24.81 17.56 -16.24
C ASP A 142 -24.63 18.60 -15.10
N ALA A 143 -23.63 18.41 -14.25
CA ALA A 143 -23.24 19.41 -13.24
C ALA A 143 -22.67 20.70 -13.85
N LYS A 144 -22.29 20.67 -15.15
CA LYS A 144 -21.73 21.82 -15.90
C LYS A 144 -20.51 22.46 -15.21
N VAL A 145 -19.65 21.62 -14.62
CA VAL A 145 -18.40 21.98 -13.96
C VAL A 145 -17.24 21.62 -14.87
N ASN A 146 -16.30 22.56 -15.10
CA ASN A 146 -15.15 22.38 -15.99
C ASN A 146 -13.81 22.48 -15.28
N ASN A 147 -13.78 22.98 -14.05
CA ASN A 147 -12.57 23.22 -13.26
C ASN A 147 -12.88 23.17 -11.76
N LEU A 148 -11.83 23.14 -10.92
CA LEU A 148 -11.96 23.08 -9.47
C LEU A 148 -12.65 24.32 -8.88
N ALA A 149 -12.42 25.52 -9.46
CA ALA A 149 -13.01 26.75 -8.95
C ALA A 149 -14.55 26.72 -9.07
N GLU A 150 -15.06 26.21 -10.18
CA GLU A 150 -16.52 26.04 -10.39
C GLU A 150 -17.10 24.98 -9.46
N LEU A 151 -16.35 23.91 -9.15
CA LEU A 151 -16.77 22.84 -8.22
C LEU A 151 -16.79 23.34 -6.77
N ASN A 152 -15.94 24.29 -6.41
CA ASN A 152 -15.84 24.79 -5.03
C ASN A 152 -17.04 25.65 -4.62
N ASN A 153 -18.20 25.02 -4.50
CA ASN A 153 -19.48 25.67 -4.23
C ASN A 153 -20.39 24.75 -3.40
N ALA A 154 -21.10 25.32 -2.42
CA ALA A 154 -21.97 24.60 -1.49
C ALA A 154 -23.18 23.88 -2.14
N LYS A 155 -23.48 24.18 -3.41
CA LYS A 155 -24.51 23.45 -4.17
C LYS A 155 -24.05 22.06 -4.61
N PHE A 156 -22.73 21.79 -4.65
CA PHE A 156 -22.17 20.53 -5.06
C PHE A 156 -21.79 19.66 -3.87
N THR A 157 -21.73 18.35 -4.12
CA THR A 157 -21.31 17.33 -3.17
C THR A 157 -20.20 16.51 -3.80
N LEU A 158 -19.09 16.37 -3.07
CA LEU A 158 -17.93 15.52 -3.39
C LEU A 158 -18.05 14.20 -2.65
N ALA A 159 -18.03 13.09 -3.35
CA ALA A 159 -17.83 11.77 -2.77
C ALA A 159 -16.34 11.55 -2.46
N ASN A 160 -16.04 11.16 -1.25
CA ASN A 160 -14.71 11.02 -0.69
C ASN A 160 -14.50 9.63 -0.10
N LEU A 161 -13.30 9.08 -0.21
CA LEU A 161 -12.96 7.85 0.48
C LEU A 161 -12.64 8.15 1.95
N SER A 162 -13.03 7.24 2.84
CA SER A 162 -12.78 7.33 4.30
C SER A 162 -11.29 7.19 4.60
N ASN A 163 -10.54 8.28 4.47
CA ASN A 163 -9.16 8.42 4.93
C ASN A 163 -8.76 9.90 5.13
N PRO A 164 -7.83 10.18 6.06
CA PRO A 164 -7.44 11.54 6.41
C PRO A 164 -6.90 12.36 5.24
N GLN A 165 -6.08 11.78 4.36
CA GLN A 165 -5.45 12.51 3.25
C GLN A 165 -6.48 13.02 2.24
N MET A 166 -7.55 12.26 1.99
CA MET A 166 -8.63 12.72 1.12
C MET A 166 -9.47 13.80 1.78
N ALA A 167 -9.72 13.68 3.09
CA ALA A 167 -10.42 14.71 3.84
C ALA A 167 -9.65 16.05 3.84
N ASP A 168 -8.35 16.01 4.14
CA ASP A 168 -7.48 17.19 4.13
C ASP A 168 -7.40 17.85 2.75
N ARG A 169 -7.31 17.03 1.69
CA ARG A 169 -7.27 17.50 0.32
C ARG A 169 -8.59 18.18 -0.08
N ALA A 170 -9.73 17.57 0.25
CA ALA A 170 -11.03 18.17 0.00
C ALA A 170 -11.15 19.53 0.71
N LYS A 171 -10.78 19.60 2.00
CA LYS A 171 -10.78 20.84 2.78
C LYS A 171 -9.85 21.92 2.18
N ARG A 172 -8.70 21.52 1.65
CA ARG A 172 -7.70 22.44 1.08
C ARG A 172 -8.12 23.01 -0.27
N PHE A 173 -8.65 22.20 -1.19
CA PHE A 173 -8.92 22.60 -2.57
C PHE A 173 -10.39 22.92 -2.84
N LEU A 174 -11.29 22.38 -2.03
CA LEU A 174 -12.75 22.51 -2.22
C LEU A 174 -13.44 22.84 -0.88
N PRO A 175 -12.99 23.89 -0.15
CA PRO A 175 -13.48 24.20 1.21
C PRO A 175 -14.98 24.51 1.27
N ASN A 176 -15.60 24.94 0.17
CA ASN A 176 -17.01 25.29 0.10
C ASN A 176 -17.89 24.15 -0.43
N THR A 177 -17.31 23.03 -0.88
CA THR A 177 -18.05 21.88 -1.40
C THR A 177 -18.47 20.96 -0.26
N LYS A 178 -19.69 20.46 -0.27
CA LYS A 178 -20.14 19.43 0.69
C LYS A 178 -19.37 18.14 0.44
N VAL A 179 -19.04 17.40 1.51
CA VAL A 179 -18.32 16.12 1.42
C VAL A 179 -19.17 14.99 2.01
N LEU A 180 -19.34 13.92 1.23
CA LEU A 180 -19.85 12.64 1.69
C LEU A 180 -18.70 11.62 1.69
N THR A 181 -18.58 10.87 2.77
CA THR A 181 -17.50 9.89 2.96
C THR A 181 -18.00 8.47 2.81
N PHE A 182 -17.23 7.63 2.13
CA PHE A 182 -17.54 6.24 1.82
C PHE A 182 -16.34 5.35 2.13
N ASP A 183 -16.59 4.07 2.41
CA ASP A 183 -15.54 3.12 2.77
C ASP A 183 -14.89 2.43 1.56
N THR A 184 -15.53 2.51 0.38
CA THR A 184 -15.06 1.86 -0.84
C THR A 184 -15.16 2.77 -2.06
N PRO A 185 -14.27 2.61 -3.06
CA PRO A 185 -14.36 3.34 -4.33
C PRO A 185 -15.67 3.08 -5.10
N SER A 186 -16.23 1.86 -5.04
CA SER A 186 -17.50 1.54 -5.70
C SER A 186 -18.67 2.29 -5.08
N ALA A 187 -18.71 2.46 -3.75
CA ALA A 187 -19.75 3.23 -3.09
C ALA A 187 -19.70 4.72 -3.49
N MET A 188 -18.48 5.28 -3.58
CA MET A 188 -18.28 6.64 -4.12
C MET A 188 -18.79 6.77 -5.54
N PHE A 189 -18.43 5.82 -6.40
CA PHE A 189 -18.88 5.80 -7.80
C PHE A 189 -20.39 5.67 -7.92
N ALA A 190 -21.03 4.79 -7.13
CA ALA A 190 -22.47 4.64 -7.08
C ALA A 190 -23.17 5.93 -6.64
N ALA A 191 -22.62 6.66 -5.67
CA ALA A 191 -23.15 7.96 -5.26
C ALA A 191 -23.08 9.01 -6.39
N VAL A 192 -22.02 9.00 -7.21
CA VAL A 192 -21.94 9.88 -8.40
C VAL A 192 -22.93 9.44 -9.47
N LYS A 193 -23.05 8.15 -9.75
CA LYS A 193 -23.99 7.62 -10.75
C LYS A 193 -25.45 7.94 -10.40
N SER A 194 -25.83 7.82 -9.13
CA SER A 194 -27.20 8.13 -8.66
C SER A 194 -27.49 9.62 -8.55
N GLY A 195 -26.49 10.51 -8.65
CA GLY A 195 -26.64 11.95 -8.44
C GLY A 195 -26.62 12.38 -6.97
N GLN A 196 -26.41 11.46 -6.02
CA GLN A 196 -26.20 11.77 -4.61
C GLN A 196 -24.96 12.66 -4.40
N ALA A 197 -23.92 12.46 -5.23
CA ALA A 197 -22.78 13.36 -5.35
C ALA A 197 -22.62 13.80 -6.82
N GLN A 198 -22.07 14.98 -7.04
CA GLN A 198 -21.79 15.49 -8.38
C GLN A 198 -20.35 15.24 -8.81
N ALA A 199 -19.48 14.92 -7.85
CA ALA A 199 -18.06 14.68 -8.08
C ALA A 199 -17.51 13.59 -7.17
N MET A 200 -16.37 13.00 -7.54
CA MET A 200 -15.54 12.17 -6.66
C MET A 200 -14.06 12.45 -6.90
N GLN A 201 -13.25 12.41 -5.83
CA GLN A 201 -11.80 12.44 -5.95
C GLN A 201 -11.22 11.03 -5.78
N MET A 202 -10.26 10.69 -6.63
CA MET A 202 -9.57 9.40 -6.58
C MET A 202 -8.29 9.45 -7.41
N ASP A 203 -7.53 8.36 -7.39
CA ASP A 203 -6.42 8.14 -8.31
C ASP A 203 -6.85 8.37 -9.76
N THR A 204 -6.11 9.17 -10.49
CA THR A 204 -6.43 9.56 -11.88
C THR A 204 -6.66 8.36 -12.80
N PRO A 205 -5.89 7.25 -12.74
CA PRO A 205 -6.18 6.07 -13.54
C PRO A 205 -7.54 5.44 -13.26
N VAL A 206 -8.00 5.45 -12.00
CA VAL A 206 -9.33 4.95 -11.61
C VAL A 206 -10.42 5.84 -12.22
N LEU A 207 -10.27 7.15 -12.14
CA LEU A 207 -11.24 8.10 -12.69
C LEU A 207 -11.31 8.03 -14.21
N ASN A 208 -10.17 7.91 -14.88
CA ASN A 208 -10.11 7.74 -16.33
C ASN A 208 -10.82 6.44 -16.78
N TRP A 209 -10.66 5.35 -16.02
CA TRP A 209 -11.37 4.10 -16.26
C TRP A 209 -12.89 4.29 -16.17
N TYR A 210 -13.37 4.94 -15.12
CA TYR A 210 -14.80 5.22 -14.98
C TYR A 210 -15.32 6.13 -16.09
N ALA A 211 -14.60 7.20 -16.43
CA ALA A 211 -14.99 8.12 -17.51
C ALA A 211 -15.00 7.43 -18.89
N ALA A 212 -14.04 6.54 -19.17
CA ALA A 212 -13.99 5.80 -20.43
C ALA A 212 -15.20 4.86 -20.60
N ASN A 213 -15.73 4.32 -19.49
CA ASN A 213 -16.85 3.38 -19.50
C ASN A 213 -18.22 4.05 -19.21
N ASN A 214 -18.26 5.37 -18.96
CA ASN A 214 -19.49 6.10 -18.63
C ASN A 214 -19.47 7.50 -19.27
N LYS A 215 -20.12 7.65 -20.43
CA LYS A 215 -20.09 8.87 -21.22
C LYS A 215 -20.69 10.09 -20.53
N GLU A 216 -21.50 9.92 -19.49
CA GLU A 216 -22.07 10.97 -18.66
C GLU A 216 -21.07 11.56 -17.64
N LEU A 217 -19.85 11.02 -17.59
CA LEU A 217 -18.80 11.45 -16.65
C LEU A 217 -17.59 12.01 -17.41
N LYS A 218 -16.85 12.89 -16.75
CA LYS A 218 -15.56 13.41 -17.23
C LYS A 218 -14.60 13.65 -16.06
N VAL A 219 -13.32 13.58 -16.34
CA VAL A 219 -12.26 13.94 -15.39
C VAL A 219 -11.90 15.42 -15.61
N LEU A 220 -11.80 16.18 -14.54
CA LEU A 220 -11.34 17.57 -14.62
C LEU A 220 -9.85 17.62 -14.97
N PRO A 221 -9.39 18.69 -15.66
CA PRO A 221 -8.01 18.78 -16.15
C PRO A 221 -6.99 18.97 -15.03
N GLU A 222 -7.42 19.49 -13.86
CA GLU A 222 -6.50 19.76 -12.76
C GLU A 222 -6.26 18.53 -11.90
N ASN A 223 -5.01 18.39 -11.45
CA ASN A 223 -4.64 17.44 -10.43
C ASN A 223 -4.65 18.10 -9.04
N LEU A 224 -5.18 17.39 -8.05
CA LEU A 224 -5.19 17.82 -6.64
C LEU A 224 -3.88 17.50 -5.91
N ALA A 225 -3.00 16.73 -6.51
CA ALA A 225 -1.70 16.38 -5.97
C ALA A 225 -0.68 16.25 -7.11
N ALA A 226 0.58 16.53 -6.81
CA ALA A 226 1.68 16.14 -7.69
C ALA A 226 1.67 14.61 -7.91
N ILE A 227 2.35 14.17 -8.96
CA ILE A 227 2.54 12.74 -9.23
C ILE A 227 3.20 12.11 -8.01
N GLN A 228 2.56 11.08 -7.47
CA GLN A 228 2.99 10.31 -6.30
C GLN A 228 3.02 8.83 -6.66
N GLY A 229 3.82 8.06 -5.94
CA GLY A 229 3.93 6.63 -6.20
C GLY A 229 2.96 5.81 -5.35
N ASN A 230 2.34 4.81 -5.96
CA ASN A 230 1.69 3.73 -5.22
C ASN A 230 2.70 2.63 -4.95
N ALA A 231 2.75 2.15 -3.71
CA ALA A 231 3.71 1.15 -3.26
C ALA A 231 3.03 -0.04 -2.56
N ILE A 232 3.76 -1.13 -2.50
CA ILE A 232 3.39 -2.31 -1.72
C ILE A 232 3.67 -1.98 -0.25
N PHE A 233 2.73 -2.35 0.62
CA PHE A 233 2.90 -2.11 2.05
C PHE A 233 2.85 -3.42 2.85
N MET A 234 3.50 -3.42 4.00
CA MET A 234 3.62 -4.58 4.87
C MET A 234 3.79 -4.16 6.33
N LYS A 235 3.74 -5.12 7.23
CA LYS A 235 3.99 -4.89 8.66
C LYS A 235 5.40 -4.31 8.85
N PRO A 236 5.58 -3.27 9.68
CA PRO A 236 6.90 -2.73 10.00
C PRO A 236 7.74 -3.72 10.80
N GLY A 237 9.07 -3.60 10.68
CA GLY A 237 10.03 -4.35 11.50
C GLY A 237 10.51 -5.67 10.89
N ASP A 238 9.93 -6.13 9.80
CA ASP A 238 10.45 -7.29 9.04
C ASP A 238 11.33 -6.82 7.88
N PHE A 239 12.61 -6.66 8.16
CA PHE A 239 13.58 -6.21 7.17
C PHE A 239 13.74 -7.21 6.03
N GLY A 240 13.67 -8.52 6.30
CA GLY A 240 13.81 -9.56 5.28
C GLY A 240 12.69 -9.50 4.24
N LEU A 241 11.44 -9.45 4.68
CA LEU A 241 10.29 -9.31 3.79
C LEU A 241 10.36 -7.97 3.03
N TRP A 242 10.65 -6.87 3.73
CA TRP A 242 10.73 -5.55 3.10
C TRP A 242 11.80 -5.51 2.01
N LEU A 243 13.01 -5.99 2.29
CA LEU A 243 14.13 -5.99 1.34
C LEU A 243 13.79 -6.82 0.10
N TRP A 244 13.20 -8.01 0.30
CA TRP A 244 12.81 -8.87 -0.81
C TRP A 244 11.74 -8.22 -1.70
N VAL A 245 10.68 -7.66 -1.09
CA VAL A 245 9.60 -6.98 -1.83
C VAL A 245 10.12 -5.75 -2.55
N ASP A 246 10.94 -4.92 -1.89
CA ASP A 246 11.52 -3.71 -2.49
C ASP A 246 12.43 -4.05 -3.69
N THR A 247 13.26 -5.10 -3.54
CA THR A 247 14.09 -5.62 -4.63
C THR A 247 13.22 -6.15 -5.77
N MET A 248 12.15 -6.87 -5.48
CA MET A 248 11.21 -7.37 -6.50
C MET A 248 10.55 -6.23 -7.28
N VAL A 249 10.16 -5.14 -6.60
CA VAL A 249 9.64 -3.94 -7.28
C VAL A 249 10.71 -3.31 -8.18
N GLN A 250 11.97 -3.27 -7.76
CA GLN A 250 13.07 -2.82 -8.62
C GLN A 250 13.22 -3.68 -9.86
N GLU A 251 13.21 -5.00 -9.70
CA GLU A 251 13.32 -5.93 -10.83
C GLU A 251 12.16 -5.80 -11.82
N MET A 252 10.94 -5.56 -11.33
CA MET A 252 9.77 -5.30 -12.18
C MET A 252 9.88 -3.96 -12.91
N THR A 253 10.27 -2.89 -12.24
CA THR A 253 10.20 -1.55 -12.81
C THR A 253 11.47 -1.13 -13.56
N ALA A 254 12.63 -1.75 -13.26
CA ALA A 254 13.94 -1.34 -13.75
C ALA A 254 14.92 -2.50 -14.06
N GLY A 255 14.52 -3.73 -13.85
CA GLY A 255 15.42 -4.89 -13.94
C GLY A 255 14.94 -5.99 -14.86
N SER A 256 15.28 -7.22 -14.50
CA SER A 256 15.09 -8.43 -15.33
C SER A 256 13.61 -8.78 -15.59
N ARG A 257 12.68 -8.32 -14.76
CA ARG A 257 11.22 -8.54 -14.86
C ARG A 257 10.46 -7.41 -15.56
N TYR A 258 11.17 -6.43 -16.14
CA TYR A 258 10.54 -5.27 -16.78
C TYR A 258 9.61 -5.65 -17.94
N ASN A 259 9.92 -6.68 -18.71
CA ASN A 259 9.07 -7.12 -19.81
C ASN A 259 7.71 -7.64 -19.28
N GLU A 260 7.71 -8.49 -18.25
CA GLU A 260 6.48 -9.02 -17.63
C GLU A 260 5.64 -7.88 -17.04
N TYR A 261 6.28 -6.95 -16.32
CA TYR A 261 5.63 -5.75 -15.80
C TYR A 261 5.02 -4.90 -16.93
N SER A 262 5.75 -4.68 -18.03
CA SER A 262 5.28 -3.89 -19.17
C SER A 262 4.08 -4.52 -19.87
N GLU A 263 4.01 -5.84 -19.94
CA GLU A 263 2.85 -6.57 -20.48
C GLU A 263 1.62 -6.37 -19.59
N ILE A 264 1.78 -6.51 -18.27
CA ILE A 264 0.72 -6.24 -17.28
C ILE A 264 0.27 -4.79 -17.40
N TYR A 265 1.21 -3.84 -17.49
CA TYR A 265 0.89 -2.42 -17.61
C TYR A 265 0.09 -2.12 -18.89
N ARG A 266 0.52 -2.65 -20.04
CA ARG A 266 -0.20 -2.49 -21.32
C ARG A 266 -1.61 -3.08 -21.28
N LYS A 267 -1.76 -4.24 -20.67
CA LYS A 267 -3.06 -4.92 -20.48
C LYS A 267 -4.09 -4.01 -19.81
N TRP A 268 -3.67 -3.29 -18.75
CA TRP A 268 -4.62 -2.53 -17.92
C TRP A 268 -4.72 -1.04 -18.30
N PHE A 269 -3.68 -0.45 -18.86
CA PHE A 269 -3.65 0.98 -19.19
C PHE A 269 -3.59 1.28 -20.69
N GLY A 270 -3.54 0.27 -21.56
CA GLY A 270 -3.55 0.44 -23.01
C GLY A 270 -2.31 1.12 -23.61
N ARG A 271 -1.25 1.31 -22.82
CA ARG A 271 -0.01 1.99 -23.21
C ARG A 271 1.20 1.37 -22.51
N ASN A 272 2.39 1.66 -23.00
CA ASN A 272 3.61 1.29 -22.32
C ASN A 272 3.74 2.02 -20.97
N PRO A 273 4.40 1.42 -19.98
CA PRO A 273 4.77 2.15 -18.76
C PRO A 273 5.63 3.37 -19.15
N PRO A 274 5.57 4.46 -18.33
CA PRO A 274 6.47 5.59 -18.54
C PRO A 274 7.93 5.12 -18.55
N PRO A 275 8.84 5.83 -19.25
CA PRO A 275 10.27 5.58 -19.11
C PRO A 275 10.65 5.59 -17.63
N GLN A 276 11.49 4.64 -17.23
CA GLN A 276 11.94 4.56 -15.85
C GLN A 276 12.54 5.90 -15.42
N ARG A 277 12.14 6.38 -14.27
CA ARG A 277 12.87 7.46 -13.61
C ARG A 277 14.23 6.88 -13.24
N ALA A 278 15.28 7.33 -13.93
CA ALA A 278 16.63 7.13 -13.44
C ALA A 278 16.70 7.85 -12.08
N TYR A 279 16.72 7.08 -11.00
CA TYR A 279 17.17 7.61 -9.72
C TYR A 279 18.66 7.89 -9.91
N SER A 280 19.01 9.14 -10.25
CA SER A 280 20.39 9.61 -10.15
C SER A 280 20.78 9.49 -8.68
N ASN A 281 21.76 8.64 -8.41
CA ASN A 281 22.43 8.55 -7.11
C ASN A 281 23.01 9.90 -6.72
#